data_58b5ddbc1594918657509e4dc69d88f2
#
_entry.id   58b5ddbc1594918657509e4dc69d88f2
#
_cell.length_a   1.000
_cell.length_b   1.000
_cell.length_c   1.000
_cell.angle_alpha   90.00
_cell.angle_beta   90.00
_cell.angle_gamma   90.00
#
_symmetry.space_group_name_H-M   'P 1'
#
loop_
_entity.id
_entity.type
_entity.pdbx_description
1 polymer ?
#
loop_
_entity_poly.entity_id
_entity_poly.type
_entity_poly.pdbx_seq_one_letter_code
_entity_poly.pdbx_strand_id
1 'polypeptide(L)'
;LPVTIIDDQEVIIGFYPKKLIPALGLQVQVDLVGKTSWLAEKYVTMIGATIRAIAELSPEHLHKSLPWREHWSLRDLFMHVLSFPELAWWSHQCGSMSTEDMRATDRRLKDVQTAPAMIAYGEGVRQNILEFLQSNNVVAFDRVVPAHYGGEVTVLELLSLILSHSTHHLKQAYWFIDHELHVTLTNPATAEDLEGIVTPAALF
;
A
#
# COMPACT_ATOMS: atom_id res chain seq x y z
N LEU A 1 -15.30 1.31 6.45
CA LEU A 1 -15.23 -0.07 5.92
C LEU A 1 -16.59 -0.43 5.35
N PRO A 2 -16.66 -1.11 4.18
CA PRO A 2 -17.92 -1.61 3.65
C PRO A 2 -18.51 -2.67 4.60
N VAL A 3 -19.84 -2.69 4.69
CA VAL A 3 -20.59 -3.71 5.43
C VAL A 3 -21.43 -4.48 4.44
N THR A 4 -21.27 -5.81 4.42
CA THR A 4 -22.08 -6.72 3.61
C THR A 4 -22.96 -7.54 4.54
N ILE A 5 -24.27 -7.53 4.31
CA ILE A 5 -25.25 -8.35 5.03
C ILE A 5 -25.78 -9.38 4.04
N ILE A 6 -25.70 -10.66 4.40
CA ILE A 6 -26.12 -11.79 3.55
C ILE A 6 -27.30 -12.46 4.24
N ASP A 7 -28.44 -12.54 3.53
CA ASP A 7 -29.70 -13.17 3.96
C ASP A 7 -30.16 -12.71 5.36
N ASP A 8 -29.91 -11.45 5.71
CA ASP A 8 -30.20 -10.82 7.02
C ASP A 8 -29.62 -11.56 8.24
N GLN A 9 -28.64 -12.43 8.04
CA GLN A 9 -28.05 -13.28 9.09
C GLN A 9 -26.55 -13.11 9.25
N GLU A 10 -25.80 -13.04 8.16
CA GLU A 10 -24.33 -12.92 8.23
C GLU A 10 -23.90 -11.50 7.92
N VAL A 11 -23.11 -10.91 8.81
CA VAL A 11 -22.57 -9.56 8.65
C VAL A 11 -21.05 -9.64 8.46
N ILE A 12 -20.58 -9.21 7.30
CA ILE A 12 -19.16 -9.12 6.98
C ILE A 12 -18.77 -7.64 6.92
N ILE A 13 -17.93 -7.21 7.86
CA ILE A 13 -17.42 -5.84 7.93
C ILE A 13 -16.04 -5.81 7.27
N GLY A 14 -15.90 -5.13 6.13
CA GLY A 14 -14.71 -5.09 5.31
C GLY A 14 -14.88 -5.87 4.01
N PHE A 15 -13.89 -5.78 3.12
CA PHE A 15 -13.88 -6.51 1.86
C PHE A 15 -12.95 -7.72 1.98
N TYR A 16 -13.51 -8.87 2.33
CA TYR A 16 -12.78 -10.13 2.48
C TYR A 16 -13.28 -11.17 1.47
N PRO A 17 -12.66 -11.27 0.28
CA PRO A 17 -13.08 -12.20 -0.77
C PRO A 17 -13.23 -13.63 -0.28
N LYS A 18 -12.32 -14.14 0.54
CA LYS A 18 -12.39 -15.51 1.10
C LYS A 18 -13.60 -15.75 2.00
N LYS A 19 -14.18 -14.71 2.59
CA LYS A 19 -15.42 -14.78 3.37
C LYS A 19 -16.64 -14.56 2.48
N LEU A 20 -16.57 -13.56 1.61
CA LEU A 20 -17.67 -13.16 0.73
C LEU A 20 -17.99 -14.22 -0.33
N ILE A 21 -16.97 -14.82 -0.96
CA ILE A 21 -17.16 -15.81 -2.02
C ILE A 21 -18.01 -17.01 -1.53
N PRO A 22 -17.64 -17.73 -0.45
CA PRO A 22 -18.44 -18.83 0.04
C PRO A 22 -19.80 -18.40 0.61
N ALA A 23 -19.86 -17.27 1.32
CA ALA A 23 -21.08 -16.75 1.90
C ALA A 23 -22.13 -16.36 0.84
N LEU A 24 -21.67 -15.91 -0.35
CA LEU A 24 -22.51 -15.61 -1.50
C LEU A 24 -22.74 -16.82 -2.42
N GLY A 25 -22.23 -18.01 -2.05
CA GLY A 25 -22.35 -19.22 -2.88
C GLY A 25 -21.64 -19.14 -4.23
N LEU A 26 -20.67 -18.23 -4.37
CA LEU A 26 -19.94 -18.01 -5.62
C LEU A 26 -18.86 -19.07 -5.83
N GLN A 27 -18.77 -19.60 -7.07
CA GLN A 27 -17.64 -20.42 -7.49
C GLN A 27 -16.69 -19.56 -8.33
N VAL A 28 -15.63 -19.09 -7.72
CA VAL A 28 -14.61 -18.26 -8.39
C VAL A 28 -13.33 -19.07 -8.51
N GLN A 29 -12.88 -19.30 -9.75
CA GLN A 29 -11.52 -19.77 -9.97
C GLN A 29 -10.57 -18.57 -9.80
N VAL A 30 -9.68 -18.65 -8.82
CA VAL A 30 -8.68 -17.62 -8.61
C VAL A 30 -7.53 -17.88 -9.59
N ASP A 31 -7.38 -17.00 -10.58
CA ASP A 31 -6.17 -16.93 -11.39
C ASP A 31 -5.03 -16.34 -10.55
N LEU A 32 -4.31 -17.23 -9.86
CA LEU A 32 -3.23 -16.83 -8.97
C LEU A 32 -2.07 -16.18 -9.74
N VAL A 33 -1.75 -16.69 -10.93
CA VAL A 33 -0.64 -16.20 -11.77
C VAL A 33 -0.98 -14.81 -12.32
N GLY A 34 -2.19 -14.64 -12.86
CA GLY A 34 -2.65 -13.32 -13.32
C GLY A 34 -2.68 -12.31 -12.17
N LYS A 35 -3.14 -12.71 -10.99
CA LYS A 35 -3.21 -11.83 -9.82
C LYS A 35 -1.82 -11.40 -9.32
N THR A 36 -0.85 -12.32 -9.21
CA THR A 36 0.51 -11.98 -8.77
C THR A 36 1.24 -11.13 -9.79
N SER A 37 1.08 -11.39 -11.08
CA SER A 37 1.65 -10.59 -12.17
C SER A 37 1.09 -9.16 -12.17
N TRP A 38 -0.24 -9.02 -12.01
CA TRP A 38 -0.89 -7.71 -11.92
C TRP A 38 -0.42 -6.93 -10.68
N LEU A 39 -0.35 -7.59 -9.50
CA LEU A 39 0.17 -6.96 -8.29
C LEU A 39 1.62 -6.49 -8.47
N ALA A 40 2.47 -7.31 -9.06
CA ALA A 40 3.87 -6.97 -9.31
C ALA A 40 3.99 -5.73 -10.21
N GLU A 41 3.25 -5.69 -11.32
CA GLU A 41 3.19 -4.52 -12.21
C GLU A 41 2.74 -3.26 -11.46
N LYS A 42 1.63 -3.34 -10.72
CA LYS A 42 1.06 -2.18 -10.03
C LYS A 42 1.94 -1.69 -8.87
N TYR A 43 2.59 -2.58 -8.13
CA TYR A 43 3.58 -2.19 -7.12
C TYR A 43 4.82 -1.52 -7.72
N VAL A 44 5.36 -2.06 -8.82
CA VAL A 44 6.48 -1.43 -9.54
C VAL A 44 6.11 -0.02 -10.00
N THR A 45 4.91 0.13 -10.55
CA THR A 45 4.38 1.42 -11.01
C THR A 45 4.21 2.41 -9.86
N MET A 46 3.50 2.02 -8.81
CA MET A 46 3.17 2.89 -7.68
C MET A 46 4.41 3.30 -6.88
N ILE A 47 5.29 2.34 -6.51
CA ILE A 47 6.53 2.64 -5.80
C ILE A 47 7.48 3.46 -6.69
N GLY A 48 7.61 3.11 -7.96
CA GLY A 48 8.42 3.86 -8.91
C GLY A 48 7.96 5.31 -9.06
N ALA A 49 6.65 5.55 -9.13
CA ALA A 49 6.07 6.88 -9.18
C ALA A 49 6.32 7.67 -7.88
N THR A 50 6.25 7.00 -6.73
CA THR A 50 6.60 7.59 -5.43
C THR A 50 8.07 8.02 -5.39
N ILE A 51 8.98 7.17 -5.84
CA ILE A 51 10.42 7.45 -5.92
C ILE A 51 10.70 8.64 -6.84
N ARG A 52 10.07 8.71 -8.01
CA ARG A 52 10.21 9.85 -8.92
C ARG A 52 9.75 11.16 -8.28
N ALA A 53 8.59 11.15 -7.62
CA ALA A 53 8.09 12.33 -6.91
C ALA A 53 9.05 12.81 -5.81
N ILE A 54 9.60 11.89 -5.01
CA ILE A 54 10.60 12.21 -3.98
C ILE A 54 11.85 12.85 -4.62
N ALA A 55 12.31 12.35 -5.76
CA ALA A 55 13.51 12.83 -6.44
C ALA A 55 13.40 14.28 -6.96
N GLU A 56 12.17 14.73 -7.25
CA GLU A 56 11.92 16.08 -7.77
C GLU A 56 11.73 17.15 -6.66
N LEU A 57 11.68 16.73 -5.39
CA LEU A 57 11.36 17.62 -4.28
C LEU A 57 12.61 18.08 -3.53
N SER A 58 12.63 19.36 -3.12
CA SER A 58 13.66 19.89 -2.25
C SER A 58 13.53 19.35 -0.81
N PRO A 59 14.61 19.40 0.01
CA PRO A 59 14.50 19.04 1.42
C PRO A 59 13.43 19.85 2.17
N GLU A 60 13.24 21.12 1.85
CA GLU A 60 12.20 21.97 2.44
C GLU A 60 10.81 21.47 2.11
N HIS A 61 10.56 21.05 0.86
CA HIS A 61 9.29 20.47 0.44
C HIS A 61 8.98 19.18 1.21
N LEU A 62 9.97 18.29 1.36
CA LEU A 62 9.80 17.02 2.07
C LEU A 62 9.44 17.21 3.55
N HIS A 63 9.95 18.27 4.20
CA HIS A 63 9.67 18.56 5.60
C HIS A 63 8.47 19.48 5.83
N LYS A 64 7.72 19.83 4.79
CA LYS A 64 6.51 20.64 4.92
C LYS A 64 5.40 19.83 5.59
N SER A 65 4.79 20.42 6.63
CA SER A 65 3.68 19.80 7.39
C SER A 65 2.42 19.67 6.54
N LEU A 66 1.68 18.58 6.73
CA LEU A 66 0.43 18.31 6.05
C LEU A 66 -0.74 19.02 6.76
N PRO A 67 -1.62 19.77 6.05
CA PRO A 67 -2.70 20.53 6.68
C PRO A 67 -3.79 19.64 7.34
N TRP A 68 -3.98 18.40 6.86
CA TRP A 68 -4.96 17.46 7.41
C TRP A 68 -4.38 16.49 8.45
N ARG A 69 -3.06 16.59 8.72
CA ARG A 69 -2.36 15.68 9.64
C ARG A 69 -1.17 16.40 10.26
N GLU A 70 -1.47 17.31 11.19
CA GLU A 70 -0.52 18.31 11.75
C GLU A 70 0.83 17.76 12.23
N HIS A 71 0.90 16.47 12.63
CA HIS A 71 2.15 15.85 13.10
C HIS A 71 2.92 15.14 12.01
N TRP A 72 2.45 15.22 10.76
CA TRP A 72 3.10 14.59 9.61
C TRP A 72 3.62 15.63 8.64
N SER A 73 4.81 15.36 8.12
CA SER A 73 5.36 16.03 6.95
C SER A 73 5.04 15.24 5.67
N LEU A 74 5.31 15.85 4.52
CA LEU A 74 5.24 15.14 3.25
C LEU A 74 6.22 13.94 3.21
N ARG A 75 7.38 14.09 3.85
CA ARG A 75 8.32 12.97 4.07
C ARG A 75 7.63 11.81 4.79
N ASP A 76 6.90 12.07 5.87
CA ASP A 76 6.23 11.03 6.64
C ASP A 76 5.14 10.34 5.82
N LEU A 77 4.42 11.10 5.00
CA LEU A 77 3.44 10.55 4.07
C LEU A 77 4.10 9.63 3.03
N PHE A 78 5.21 10.03 2.42
CA PHE A 78 5.92 9.17 1.47
C PHE A 78 6.51 7.92 2.15
N MET A 79 7.05 8.06 3.35
CA MET A 79 7.54 6.91 4.10
C MET A 79 6.41 5.95 4.45
N HIS A 80 5.20 6.45 4.75
CA HIS A 80 4.02 5.63 4.94
C HIS A 80 3.60 4.90 3.65
N VAL A 81 3.64 5.57 2.49
CA VAL A 81 3.40 4.95 1.17
C VAL A 81 4.36 3.79 0.92
N LEU A 82 5.63 3.92 1.30
CA LEU A 82 6.68 2.93 1.04
C LEU A 82 6.74 1.82 2.10
N SER A 83 6.52 2.15 3.38
CA SER A 83 6.70 1.20 4.48
C SER A 83 5.54 0.21 4.63
N PHE A 84 4.33 0.58 4.27
CA PHE A 84 3.17 -0.31 4.34
C PHE A 84 3.30 -1.51 3.37
N PRO A 85 3.71 -1.32 2.10
CA PRO A 85 4.08 -2.44 1.24
C PRO A 85 5.15 -3.37 1.82
N GLU A 86 6.19 -2.82 2.45
CA GLU A 86 7.21 -3.64 3.14
C GLU A 86 6.59 -4.47 4.26
N LEU A 87 5.76 -3.87 5.12
CA LEU A 87 5.08 -4.56 6.21
C LEU A 87 4.17 -5.68 5.72
N ALA A 88 3.39 -5.42 4.66
CA ALA A 88 2.53 -6.43 4.05
C ALA A 88 3.34 -7.59 3.48
N TRP A 89 4.41 -7.31 2.76
CA TRP A 89 5.34 -8.33 2.27
C TRP A 89 6.00 -9.09 3.42
N TRP A 90 6.54 -8.38 4.42
CA TRP A 90 7.26 -8.98 5.55
C TRP A 90 6.36 -9.88 6.41
N SER A 91 5.05 -9.67 6.40
CA SER A 91 4.08 -10.47 7.16
C SER A 91 4.14 -11.97 6.82
N HIS A 92 4.60 -12.35 5.61
CA HIS A 92 4.80 -13.76 5.26
C HIS A 92 5.91 -14.44 6.09
N GLN A 93 6.82 -13.68 6.67
CA GLN A 93 7.89 -14.18 7.55
C GLN A 93 7.54 -14.01 9.02
N CYS A 94 7.19 -12.79 9.47
CA CYS A 94 6.92 -12.51 10.88
C CYS A 94 5.54 -13.03 11.36
N GLY A 95 4.59 -13.28 10.44
CA GLY A 95 3.29 -13.85 10.77
C GLY A 95 2.22 -12.85 11.15
N SER A 96 2.48 -11.54 11.06
CA SER A 96 1.49 -10.48 11.35
C SER A 96 1.79 -9.20 10.59
N MET A 97 0.79 -8.30 10.53
CA MET A 97 0.96 -6.88 10.27
C MET A 97 0.20 -6.13 11.35
N SER A 98 0.76 -6.08 12.54
CA SER A 98 0.13 -5.46 13.71
C SER A 98 0.47 -3.96 13.84
N THR A 99 -0.26 -3.27 14.73
CA THR A 99 0.08 -1.88 15.08
C THR A 99 1.49 -1.76 15.69
N GLU A 100 1.97 -2.81 16.40
CA GLU A 100 3.33 -2.78 16.94
C GLU A 100 4.38 -2.96 15.85
N ASP A 101 4.13 -3.78 14.83
CA ASP A 101 5.00 -3.90 13.66
C ASP A 101 5.13 -2.55 12.94
N MET A 102 4.03 -1.80 12.82
CA MET A 102 4.02 -0.45 12.24
C MET A 102 4.88 0.50 13.08
N ARG A 103 4.68 0.54 14.41
CA ARG A 103 5.47 1.38 15.31
C ARG A 103 6.96 1.02 15.31
N ALA A 104 7.29 -0.28 15.23
CA ALA A 104 8.68 -0.74 15.12
C ALA A 104 9.31 -0.26 13.81
N THR A 105 8.57 -0.32 12.72
CA THR A 105 9.01 0.18 11.42
C THR A 105 9.21 1.69 11.43
N ASP A 106 8.30 2.45 12.02
CA ASP A 106 8.45 3.91 12.18
C ASP A 106 9.72 4.26 12.97
N ARG A 107 9.98 3.55 14.09
CA ARG A 107 11.21 3.73 14.86
C ARG A 107 12.47 3.42 14.05
N ARG A 108 12.45 2.35 13.26
CA ARG A 108 13.56 1.92 12.39
C ARG A 108 13.85 2.96 11.31
N LEU A 109 12.81 3.56 10.74
CA LEU A 109 12.90 4.47 9.61
C LEU A 109 13.00 5.95 10.00
N LYS A 110 13.06 6.25 11.30
CA LYS A 110 13.11 7.65 11.80
C LYS A 110 14.28 8.46 11.25
N ASP A 111 15.41 7.81 10.95
CA ASP A 111 16.62 8.46 10.47
C ASP A 111 16.71 8.53 8.92
N VAL A 112 15.71 8.00 8.20
CA VAL A 112 15.59 8.11 6.75
C VAL A 112 14.96 9.47 6.41
N GLN A 113 15.77 10.54 6.39
CA GLN A 113 15.29 11.93 6.31
C GLN A 113 15.56 12.61 4.97
N THR A 114 16.43 12.05 4.13
CA THR A 114 16.85 12.68 2.88
C THR A 114 16.24 11.97 1.67
N ALA A 115 16.01 12.70 0.58
CA ALA A 115 15.50 12.12 -0.67
C ALA A 115 16.34 10.91 -1.14
N PRO A 116 17.68 10.95 -1.19
CA PRO A 116 18.47 9.78 -1.58
C PRO A 116 18.24 8.55 -0.67
N ALA A 117 18.13 8.76 0.65
CA ALA A 117 17.87 7.66 1.59
C ALA A 117 16.47 7.08 1.43
N MET A 118 15.45 7.91 1.21
CA MET A 118 14.08 7.49 0.93
C MET A 118 13.98 6.71 -0.39
N ILE A 119 14.66 7.19 -1.44
CA ILE A 119 14.74 6.53 -2.74
C ILE A 119 15.37 5.14 -2.60
N ALA A 120 16.54 5.06 -1.95
CA ALA A 120 17.23 3.78 -1.73
C ALA A 120 16.36 2.77 -0.94
N TYR A 121 15.64 3.26 0.07
CA TYR A 121 14.68 2.44 0.81
C TYR A 121 13.53 1.94 -0.09
N GLY A 122 12.91 2.85 -0.85
CA GLY A 122 11.82 2.52 -1.78
C GLY A 122 12.23 1.51 -2.85
N GLU A 123 13.44 1.63 -3.40
CA GLU A 123 13.97 0.66 -4.36
C GLU A 123 14.15 -0.73 -3.72
N GLY A 124 14.63 -0.82 -2.49
CA GLY A 124 14.72 -2.07 -1.75
C GLY A 124 13.36 -2.72 -1.53
N VAL A 125 12.36 -1.93 -1.13
CA VAL A 125 10.96 -2.41 -0.97
C VAL A 125 10.40 -2.91 -2.29
N ARG A 126 10.59 -2.16 -3.38
CA ARG A 126 10.14 -2.53 -4.71
C ARG A 126 10.73 -3.86 -5.17
N GLN A 127 12.04 -4.04 -4.98
CA GLN A 127 12.75 -5.26 -5.35
C GLN A 127 12.23 -6.47 -4.56
N ASN A 128 12.11 -6.35 -3.25
CA ASN A 128 11.64 -7.44 -2.38
C ASN A 128 10.22 -7.90 -2.73
N ILE A 129 9.31 -6.95 -3.00
CA ILE A 129 7.93 -7.28 -3.39
C ILE A 129 7.89 -7.94 -4.76
N LEU A 130 8.68 -7.44 -5.73
CA LEU A 130 8.75 -8.01 -7.07
C LEU A 130 9.26 -9.45 -7.03
N GLU A 131 10.37 -9.69 -6.34
CA GLU A 131 10.94 -11.03 -6.16
C GLU A 131 9.95 -11.98 -5.47
N PHE A 132 9.27 -11.51 -4.43
CA PHE A 132 8.27 -12.30 -3.72
C PHE A 132 7.11 -12.69 -4.64
N LEU A 133 6.52 -11.74 -5.35
CA LEU A 133 5.38 -12.01 -6.23
C LEU A 133 5.75 -12.89 -7.44
N GLN A 134 7.00 -12.84 -7.89
CA GLN A 134 7.54 -13.70 -8.95
C GLN A 134 8.00 -15.08 -8.47
N SER A 135 8.11 -15.29 -7.16
CA SER A 135 8.61 -16.54 -6.58
C SER A 135 7.72 -17.76 -6.79
N ASN A 136 6.45 -17.56 -7.18
CA ASN A 136 5.42 -18.59 -7.27
C ASN A 136 5.24 -19.39 -5.95
N ASN A 137 5.58 -18.81 -4.80
CA ASN A 137 5.47 -19.44 -3.50
C ASN A 137 4.03 -19.40 -2.97
N VAL A 138 3.18 -20.31 -3.50
CA VAL A 138 1.75 -20.40 -3.15
C VAL A 138 1.54 -20.53 -1.64
N VAL A 139 2.40 -21.26 -0.93
CA VAL A 139 2.29 -21.43 0.53
C VAL A 139 2.46 -20.09 1.25
N ALA A 140 3.40 -19.26 0.83
CA ALA A 140 3.59 -17.93 1.41
C ALA A 140 2.45 -16.99 1.01
N PHE A 141 1.93 -17.07 -0.20
CA PHE A 141 0.80 -16.24 -0.67
C PHE A 141 -0.48 -16.53 0.11
N ASP A 142 -0.75 -17.80 0.40
CA ASP A 142 -1.96 -18.25 1.11
C ASP A 142 -1.81 -18.22 2.64
N ARG A 143 -0.63 -17.92 3.16
CA ARG A 143 -0.44 -17.77 4.61
C ARG A 143 -1.41 -16.74 5.15
N VAL A 144 -2.25 -17.14 6.11
CA VAL A 144 -3.19 -16.25 6.81
C VAL A 144 -2.46 -15.54 7.93
N VAL A 145 -2.62 -14.22 8.00
CA VAL A 145 -2.00 -13.34 8.99
C VAL A 145 -3.02 -12.36 9.56
N PRO A 146 -2.94 -12.03 10.86
CA PRO A 146 -3.72 -10.95 11.44
C PRO A 146 -3.22 -9.59 10.90
N ALA A 147 -4.16 -8.74 10.51
CA ALA A 147 -3.92 -7.40 10.02
C ALA A 147 -4.28 -6.33 11.07
N HIS A 148 -3.60 -5.18 11.04
CA HIS A 148 -3.74 -4.11 12.05
C HIS A 148 -5.15 -3.50 12.17
N TYR A 149 -5.97 -3.63 11.13
CA TYR A 149 -7.36 -3.13 11.13
C TYR A 149 -8.38 -4.15 11.68
N GLY A 150 -7.91 -5.24 12.31
CA GLY A 150 -8.76 -6.23 12.99
C GLY A 150 -9.38 -7.23 12.04
N GLY A 151 -8.64 -8.22 11.62
CA GLY A 151 -9.10 -9.32 10.78
C GLY A 151 -7.94 -10.19 10.36
N GLU A 152 -8.25 -11.36 9.81
CA GLU A 152 -7.28 -12.28 9.25
C GLU A 152 -7.46 -12.33 7.73
N VAL A 153 -6.36 -12.18 7.01
CA VAL A 153 -6.31 -12.20 5.55
C VAL A 153 -5.10 -12.98 5.08
N THR A 154 -5.12 -13.47 3.86
CA THR A 154 -3.90 -14.03 3.27
C THR A 154 -2.90 -12.91 2.96
N VAL A 155 -1.62 -13.26 2.91
CA VAL A 155 -0.56 -12.31 2.52
C VAL A 155 -0.85 -11.68 1.15
N LEU A 156 -1.37 -12.44 0.19
CA LEU A 156 -1.72 -11.92 -1.12
C LEU A 156 -2.92 -10.95 -1.07
N GLU A 157 -3.92 -11.22 -0.24
CA GLU A 157 -5.03 -10.29 0.01
C GLU A 157 -4.53 -9.03 0.73
N LEU A 158 -3.65 -9.19 1.72
CA LEU A 158 -3.04 -8.07 2.43
C LEU A 158 -2.26 -7.17 1.46
N LEU A 159 -1.43 -7.74 0.58
CA LEU A 159 -0.75 -6.97 -0.45
C LEU A 159 -1.73 -6.23 -1.36
N SER A 160 -2.85 -6.83 -1.75
CA SER A 160 -3.88 -6.15 -2.55
C SER A 160 -4.50 -4.95 -1.81
N LEU A 161 -4.81 -5.11 -0.52
CA LEU A 161 -5.37 -4.06 0.33
C LEU A 161 -4.37 -2.91 0.54
N ILE A 162 -3.11 -3.26 0.79
CA ILE A 162 -2.04 -2.28 1.01
C ILE A 162 -1.67 -1.55 -0.28
N LEU A 163 -1.74 -2.18 -1.45
CA LEU A 163 -1.59 -1.48 -2.72
C LEU A 163 -2.64 -0.37 -2.87
N SER A 164 -3.90 -0.67 -2.57
CA SER A 164 -5.00 0.31 -2.56
C SER A 164 -4.73 1.46 -1.58
N HIS A 165 -4.35 1.12 -0.35
CA HIS A 165 -4.02 2.06 0.72
C HIS A 165 -2.86 3.00 0.34
N SER A 166 -1.73 2.44 -0.10
CA SER A 166 -0.56 3.21 -0.49
C SER A 166 -0.81 4.08 -1.73
N THR A 167 -1.58 3.58 -2.70
CA THR A 167 -2.00 4.37 -3.86
C THR A 167 -2.88 5.56 -3.47
N HIS A 168 -3.79 5.38 -2.50
CA HIS A 168 -4.59 6.48 -1.98
C HIS A 168 -3.71 7.58 -1.36
N HIS A 169 -2.73 7.21 -0.53
CA HIS A 169 -1.81 8.17 0.07
C HIS A 169 -0.86 8.81 -0.94
N LEU A 170 -0.48 8.11 -2.01
CA LEU A 170 0.27 8.73 -3.12
C LEU A 170 -0.56 9.82 -3.82
N LYS A 171 -1.87 9.58 -4.03
CA LYS A 171 -2.78 10.61 -4.58
C LYS A 171 -2.90 11.82 -3.64
N GLN A 172 -2.92 11.61 -2.32
CA GLN A 172 -2.88 12.70 -1.33
C GLN A 172 -1.58 13.50 -1.42
N ALA A 173 -0.44 12.80 -1.57
CA ALA A 173 0.86 13.45 -1.76
C ALA A 173 0.88 14.30 -3.05
N TYR A 174 0.37 13.78 -4.16
CA TYR A 174 0.27 14.54 -5.42
C TYR A 174 -0.60 15.78 -5.27
N TRP A 175 -1.76 15.65 -4.63
CA TRP A 175 -2.62 16.80 -4.35
C TRP A 175 -1.88 17.87 -3.54
N PHE A 176 -1.16 17.47 -2.48
CA PHE A 176 -0.40 18.39 -1.64
C PHE A 176 0.73 19.09 -2.41
N ILE A 177 1.45 18.36 -3.25
CA ILE A 177 2.53 18.90 -4.07
C ILE A 177 2.01 19.96 -5.05
N ASP A 178 0.87 19.68 -5.69
CA ASP A 178 0.27 20.60 -6.66
C ASP A 178 -0.37 21.82 -5.97
N HIS A 179 -1.22 21.62 -4.96
CA HIS A 179 -2.05 22.65 -4.39
C HIS A 179 -1.36 23.48 -3.28
N GLU A 180 -0.51 22.85 -2.48
CA GLU A 180 0.11 23.52 -1.33
C GLU A 180 1.57 23.94 -1.61
N LEU A 181 2.31 23.15 -2.38
CA LEU A 181 3.68 23.47 -2.73
C LEU A 181 3.82 24.19 -4.08
N HIS A 182 2.78 24.14 -4.91
CA HIS A 182 2.77 24.68 -6.27
C HIS A 182 3.92 24.14 -7.14
N VAL A 183 4.25 22.86 -6.96
CA VAL A 183 5.29 22.16 -7.72
C VAL A 183 4.61 21.26 -8.75
N THR A 184 5.01 21.41 -10.00
CA THR A 184 4.57 20.52 -11.08
C THR A 184 5.56 19.37 -11.24
N LEU A 185 5.14 18.14 -10.94
CA LEU A 185 5.96 16.95 -11.15
C LEU A 185 6.08 16.66 -12.67
N THR A 186 7.27 16.22 -13.09
CA THR A 186 7.52 15.95 -14.53
C THR A 186 6.94 14.62 -14.99
N ASN A 187 6.89 13.62 -14.10
CA ASN A 187 6.43 12.27 -14.44
C ASN A 187 5.67 11.60 -13.29
N PRO A 188 4.50 12.14 -12.88
CA PRO A 188 3.63 11.50 -11.90
C PRO A 188 2.98 10.25 -12.51
N ALA A 189 2.51 9.31 -11.67
CA ALA A 189 1.65 8.23 -12.15
C ALA A 189 0.32 8.81 -12.66
N THR A 190 -0.06 8.36 -13.84
CA THR A 190 -1.32 8.76 -14.48
C THR A 190 -2.50 7.92 -13.98
N ALA A 191 -3.72 8.32 -14.34
CA ALA A 191 -4.91 7.51 -14.05
C ALA A 191 -4.84 6.13 -14.75
N GLU A 192 -4.24 6.06 -15.96
CA GLU A 192 -4.03 4.81 -16.70
C GLU A 192 -3.02 3.90 -15.99
N ASP A 193 -1.90 4.45 -15.50
CA ASP A 193 -0.91 3.71 -14.72
C ASP A 193 -1.54 3.04 -13.48
N LEU A 194 -2.49 3.72 -12.85
CA LEU A 194 -3.15 3.28 -11.63
C LEU A 194 -4.50 2.58 -11.88
N GLU A 195 -4.85 2.31 -13.14
CA GLU A 195 -6.09 1.63 -13.50
C GLU A 195 -6.20 0.26 -12.82
N GLY A 196 -7.41 -0.08 -12.38
CA GLY A 196 -7.70 -1.32 -11.66
C GLY A 196 -7.36 -1.29 -10.16
N ILE A 197 -6.63 -0.27 -9.66
CA ILE A 197 -6.40 -0.09 -8.23
C ILE A 197 -7.58 0.68 -7.63
N VAL A 198 -8.40 -0.02 -6.84
CA VAL A 198 -9.55 0.59 -6.18
C VAL A 198 -9.09 1.44 -5.00
N THR A 199 -9.35 2.74 -5.02
CA THR A 199 -9.07 3.66 -3.91
C THR A 199 -10.36 4.34 -3.44
N PRO A 200 -10.43 4.85 -2.19
CA PRO A 200 -11.56 5.68 -1.76
C PRO A 200 -11.85 6.81 -2.74
N ALA A 201 -13.14 7.12 -2.94
CA ALA A 201 -13.55 8.20 -3.84
C ALA A 201 -13.20 9.58 -3.26
N ALA A 202 -13.31 9.74 -1.93
CA ALA A 202 -12.88 10.94 -1.24
C ALA A 202 -11.37 10.89 -0.98
N LEU A 203 -10.68 12.00 -1.23
CA LEU A 203 -9.24 12.08 -1.02
C LEU A 203 -8.89 12.31 0.46
N PHE A 204 -9.78 13.01 1.18
CA PHE A 204 -9.67 13.35 2.61
C PHE A 204 -10.95 13.03 3.37
#